data_625bb8649da26d80502cb791c5c2f7d2
#
_entry.id   625bb8649da26d80502cb791c5c2f7d2
#
_cell.length_a   1.000
_cell.length_b   1.000
_cell.length_c   1.000
_cell.angle_alpha   90.00
_cell.angle_beta   90.00
_cell.angle_gamma   90.00
#
_symmetry.space_group_name_H-M   'P 1'
#
loop_
_entity.id
_entity.type
_entity.pdbx_description
1 polymer ?
#
loop_
_entity_poly.entity_id
_entity_poly.type
_entity_poly.pdbx_seq_one_letter_code
_entity_poly.pdbx_strand_id
1 'polypeptide(L)'
;MVTVSMAAEHVLREWGMTADVTAGLSLGEYCAAASAGAFSTEDAVLMVRKRGIFMEEAVPANKGAMAAVIGLTGARTEEVLEKIPNVWIANYNCPGQLVITGEKSAVETAGSSLKEAGAKRVILLNVSGPFHSPMMETARTTACACFGRMSGLNQPVIPYVSNVTADFVGETGEIKDLLIRQVSSPVRWQQSVEKL
;
A
#
# COMPACT_ATOMS: atom_id res chain seq x y z
N MET A 1 -7.99 12.63 2.35
CA MET A 1 -8.11 11.74 1.17
C MET A 1 -9.29 10.77 1.35
N VAL A 2 -9.33 9.89 2.36
CA VAL A 2 -10.45 8.93 2.56
C VAL A 2 -11.81 9.61 2.48
N THR A 3 -12.03 10.67 3.27
CA THR A 3 -13.30 11.42 3.28
C THR A 3 -13.72 11.90 1.89
N VAL A 4 -12.77 12.40 1.09
CA VAL A 4 -13.05 12.87 -0.28
C VAL A 4 -13.38 11.71 -1.20
N SER A 5 -12.65 10.60 -1.11
CA SER A 5 -12.91 9.40 -1.92
C SER A 5 -14.29 8.80 -1.60
N MET A 6 -14.63 8.68 -0.31
CA MET A 6 -15.92 8.14 0.10
C MET A 6 -17.08 9.10 -0.24
N ALA A 7 -16.86 10.42 -0.16
CA ALA A 7 -17.86 11.39 -0.59
C ALA A 7 -18.11 11.33 -2.11
N ALA A 8 -17.04 11.20 -2.91
CA ALA A 8 -17.17 11.04 -4.36
C ALA A 8 -17.91 9.74 -4.71
N GLU A 9 -17.57 8.64 -4.03
CA GLU A 9 -18.25 7.35 -4.21
C GLU A 9 -19.74 7.44 -3.85
N HIS A 10 -20.07 8.14 -2.76
CA HIS A 10 -21.48 8.36 -2.36
C HIS A 10 -22.25 9.10 -3.46
N VAL A 11 -21.69 10.16 -4.03
CA VAL A 11 -22.32 10.90 -5.15
C VAL A 11 -22.53 10.00 -6.37
N LEU A 12 -21.57 9.15 -6.71
CA LEU A 12 -21.71 8.21 -7.84
C LEU A 12 -22.84 7.21 -7.59
N ARG A 13 -22.97 6.71 -6.38
CA ARG A 13 -24.10 5.83 -5.98
C ARG A 13 -25.46 6.53 -6.08
N GLU A 14 -25.55 7.80 -5.66
CA GLU A 14 -26.76 8.63 -5.82
C GLU A 14 -27.16 8.78 -7.31
N TRP A 15 -26.18 8.77 -8.20
CA TRP A 15 -26.42 8.77 -9.66
C TRP A 15 -26.73 7.38 -10.24
N GLY A 16 -26.89 6.35 -9.38
CA GLY A 16 -27.22 5.00 -9.80
C GLY A 16 -26.04 4.17 -10.32
N MET A 17 -24.79 4.65 -10.14
CA MET A 17 -23.60 3.88 -10.50
C MET A 17 -23.34 2.81 -9.44
N THR A 18 -23.13 1.58 -9.88
CA THR A 18 -22.78 0.42 -9.05
C THR A 18 -21.40 -0.11 -9.46
N ALA A 19 -20.70 -0.73 -8.52
CA ALA A 19 -19.44 -1.41 -8.78
C ALA A 19 -19.61 -2.92 -8.61
N ASP A 20 -18.99 -3.69 -9.49
CA ASP A 20 -18.92 -5.16 -9.38
C ASP A 20 -17.71 -5.60 -8.53
N VAL A 21 -16.69 -4.74 -8.45
CA VAL A 21 -15.47 -4.94 -7.69
C VAL A 21 -14.87 -3.59 -7.30
N THR A 22 -14.17 -3.55 -6.18
CA THR A 22 -13.44 -2.36 -5.75
C THR A 22 -11.94 -2.66 -5.56
N ALA A 23 -11.11 -1.66 -5.85
CA ALA A 23 -9.67 -1.72 -5.63
C ALA A 23 -9.15 -0.34 -5.23
N GLY A 24 -8.04 -0.31 -4.50
CA GLY A 24 -7.41 0.94 -4.07
C GLY A 24 -5.96 0.74 -3.69
N LEU A 25 -5.11 1.71 -4.06
CA LEU A 25 -3.68 1.67 -3.79
C LEU A 25 -3.40 2.15 -2.37
N SER A 26 -2.75 1.33 -1.55
CA SER A 26 -2.31 1.65 -0.18
C SER A 26 -3.45 2.19 0.70
N LEU A 27 -3.50 3.50 0.93
CA LEU A 27 -4.62 4.14 1.64
C LEU A 27 -5.97 3.86 0.96
N GLY A 28 -5.99 3.77 -0.37
CA GLY A 28 -7.18 3.49 -1.17
C GLY A 28 -7.77 2.10 -0.91
N GLU A 29 -6.99 1.11 -0.47
CA GLU A 29 -7.52 -0.22 -0.12
C GLU A 29 -8.53 -0.15 1.04
N TYR A 30 -8.33 0.77 1.99
CA TYR A 30 -9.31 1.01 3.06
C TYR A 30 -10.62 1.61 2.52
N CYS A 31 -10.53 2.50 1.52
CA CYS A 31 -11.71 3.00 0.83
C CYS A 31 -12.41 1.88 0.04
N ALA A 32 -11.65 1.05 -0.66
CA ALA A 32 -12.17 -0.07 -1.44
C ALA A 32 -12.91 -1.08 -0.54
N ALA A 33 -12.32 -1.46 0.59
CA ALA A 33 -12.94 -2.37 1.55
C ALA A 33 -14.20 -1.76 2.19
N ALA A 34 -14.20 -0.46 2.52
CA ALA A 34 -15.39 0.23 3.02
C ALA A 34 -16.48 0.31 1.94
N SER A 35 -16.15 0.64 0.70
CA SER A 35 -17.06 0.65 -0.44
C SER A 35 -17.65 -0.74 -0.73
N ALA A 36 -16.87 -1.79 -0.51
CA ALA A 36 -17.32 -3.18 -0.57
C ALA A 36 -18.24 -3.58 0.60
N GLY A 37 -18.43 -2.73 1.60
CA GLY A 37 -19.29 -2.98 2.76
C GLY A 37 -18.61 -3.70 3.92
N ALA A 38 -17.28 -3.89 3.88
CA ALA A 38 -16.54 -4.59 4.93
C ALA A 38 -16.58 -3.86 6.29
N PHE A 39 -16.67 -2.53 6.28
CA PHE A 39 -16.80 -1.67 7.47
C PHE A 39 -17.34 -0.29 7.05
N SER A 40 -17.69 0.54 8.04
CA SER A 40 -18.26 1.86 7.78
C SER A 40 -17.23 2.87 7.25
N THR A 41 -17.71 3.94 6.63
CA THR A 41 -16.84 5.08 6.21
C THR A 41 -16.15 5.71 7.42
N GLU A 42 -16.83 5.81 8.56
CA GLU A 42 -16.31 6.33 9.82
C GLU A 42 -15.13 5.47 10.31
N ASP A 43 -15.29 4.15 10.28
CA ASP A 43 -14.23 3.21 10.63
C ASP A 43 -13.03 3.34 9.68
N ALA A 44 -13.26 3.47 8.37
CA ALA A 44 -12.19 3.72 7.40
C ALA A 44 -11.38 4.97 7.74
N VAL A 45 -12.05 6.07 8.07
CA VAL A 45 -11.40 7.34 8.45
C VAL A 45 -10.57 7.14 9.73
N LEU A 46 -11.12 6.48 10.74
CA LEU A 46 -10.42 6.22 12.00
C LEU A 46 -9.21 5.30 11.81
N MET A 47 -9.36 4.22 11.04
CA MET A 47 -8.28 3.27 10.74
C MET A 47 -7.13 3.95 10.00
N VAL A 48 -7.43 4.70 8.94
CA VAL A 48 -6.41 5.38 8.14
C VAL A 48 -5.71 6.48 8.93
N ARG A 49 -6.43 7.22 9.79
CA ARG A 49 -5.79 8.18 10.70
C ARG A 49 -4.80 7.50 11.63
N LYS A 50 -5.20 6.42 12.29
CA LYS A 50 -4.33 5.66 13.20
C LYS A 50 -3.15 5.04 12.46
N ARG A 51 -3.41 4.42 11.29
CA ARG A 51 -2.36 3.90 10.41
C ARG A 51 -1.31 4.94 10.08
N GLY A 52 -1.74 6.16 9.70
CA GLY A 52 -0.83 7.25 9.39
C GLY A 52 0.07 7.63 10.57
N ILE A 53 -0.50 7.74 11.78
CA ILE A 53 0.27 8.01 13.00
C ILE A 53 1.29 6.88 13.26
N PHE A 54 0.86 5.62 13.22
CA PHE A 54 1.75 4.48 13.48
C PHE A 54 2.90 4.39 12.47
N MET A 55 2.62 4.67 11.20
CA MET A 55 3.64 4.67 10.14
C MET A 55 4.62 5.83 10.29
N GLU A 56 4.16 7.01 10.73
CA GLU A 56 5.03 8.16 11.01
C GLU A 56 5.94 7.92 12.21
N GLU A 57 5.43 7.27 13.25
CA GLU A 57 6.18 6.99 14.49
C GLU A 57 7.10 5.76 14.40
N ALA A 58 6.92 4.90 13.40
CA ALA A 58 7.62 3.62 13.31
C ALA A 58 9.13 3.74 13.09
N VAL A 59 9.56 4.77 12.36
CA VAL A 59 10.97 4.97 12.01
C VAL A 59 11.34 6.43 12.25
N PRO A 60 12.46 6.70 12.94
CA PRO A 60 12.92 8.07 13.15
C PRO A 60 13.11 8.83 11.84
N ALA A 61 12.80 10.12 11.85
CA ALA A 61 12.94 10.98 10.70
C ALA A 61 14.35 10.88 10.06
N ASN A 62 14.42 10.92 8.75
CA ASN A 62 15.65 10.81 7.95
C ASN A 62 16.38 9.45 7.99
N LYS A 63 15.85 8.42 8.63
CA LYS A 63 16.42 7.07 8.61
C LYS A 63 15.98 6.27 7.39
N GLY A 64 14.75 6.47 6.94
CA GLY A 64 14.20 5.83 5.76
C GLY A 64 14.05 6.78 4.58
N ALA A 65 13.92 6.21 3.39
CA ALA A 65 13.62 6.92 2.15
C ALA A 65 12.82 6.06 1.18
N MET A 66 12.23 6.72 0.18
CA MET A 66 11.61 6.07 -0.96
C MET A 66 12.05 6.75 -2.25
N ALA A 67 12.13 5.99 -3.34
CA ALA A 67 12.42 6.53 -4.66
C ALA A 67 11.55 5.87 -5.75
N ALA A 68 11.05 6.69 -6.67
CA ALA A 68 10.37 6.20 -7.86
C ALA A 68 11.40 5.76 -8.90
N VAL A 69 11.23 4.56 -9.46
CA VAL A 69 12.07 3.96 -10.50
C VAL A 69 11.26 3.88 -11.79
N ILE A 70 11.74 4.47 -12.85
CA ILE A 70 11.07 4.54 -14.14
C ILE A 70 11.92 3.84 -15.21
N GLY A 71 11.28 2.96 -15.97
CA GLY A 71 11.87 2.34 -17.16
C GLY A 71 12.50 0.95 -16.92
N LEU A 72 12.36 0.36 -15.73
CA LEU A 72 12.74 -1.01 -15.44
C LEU A 72 11.51 -1.89 -15.12
N THR A 73 11.62 -3.17 -15.41
CA THR A 73 10.64 -4.18 -14.98
C THR A 73 10.80 -4.53 -13.50
N GLY A 74 9.76 -5.10 -12.88
CA GLY A 74 9.83 -5.60 -11.50
C GLY A 74 10.98 -6.59 -11.33
N ALA A 75 11.03 -7.63 -12.15
CA ALA A 75 12.07 -8.67 -12.10
C ALA A 75 13.49 -8.10 -12.20
N ARG A 76 13.74 -7.14 -13.11
CA ARG A 76 15.06 -6.53 -13.23
C ARG A 76 15.40 -5.65 -12.02
N THR A 77 14.41 -4.98 -11.44
CA THR A 77 14.59 -4.20 -10.22
C THR A 77 14.92 -5.12 -9.04
N GLU A 78 14.17 -6.21 -8.85
CA GLU A 78 14.41 -7.21 -7.81
C GLU A 78 15.84 -7.77 -7.89
N GLU A 79 16.29 -8.18 -9.07
CA GLU A 79 17.65 -8.71 -9.31
C GLU A 79 18.76 -7.73 -8.86
N VAL A 80 18.55 -6.42 -9.06
CA VAL A 80 19.49 -5.41 -8.60
C VAL A 80 19.45 -5.25 -7.07
N LEU A 81 18.23 -5.22 -6.51
CA LEU A 81 18.04 -5.02 -5.07
C LEU A 81 18.49 -6.21 -4.22
N GLU A 82 18.47 -7.45 -4.74
CA GLU A 82 18.98 -8.64 -4.05
C GLU A 82 20.43 -8.48 -3.57
N LYS A 83 21.20 -7.64 -4.22
CA LYS A 83 22.62 -7.38 -3.91
C LYS A 83 22.83 -6.25 -2.90
N ILE A 84 21.75 -5.57 -2.51
CA ILE A 84 21.79 -4.37 -1.67
C ILE A 84 20.90 -4.62 -0.45
N PRO A 85 21.46 -4.72 0.76
CA PRO A 85 20.66 -4.93 1.96
C PRO A 85 19.84 -3.71 2.32
N ASN A 86 18.76 -3.90 3.06
CA ASN A 86 17.91 -2.87 3.64
C ASN A 86 17.20 -1.95 2.60
N VAL A 87 16.95 -2.47 1.41
CA VAL A 87 16.11 -1.83 0.39
C VAL A 87 15.19 -2.84 -0.26
N TRP A 88 13.95 -2.45 -0.52
CA TRP A 88 12.89 -3.32 -1.04
C TRP A 88 12.04 -2.58 -2.08
N ILE A 89 11.22 -3.31 -2.83
CA ILE A 89 10.16 -2.70 -3.62
C ILE A 89 8.98 -2.42 -2.70
N ALA A 90 8.54 -1.15 -2.66
CA ALA A 90 7.34 -0.72 -1.96
C ALA A 90 6.08 -0.86 -2.82
N ASN A 91 6.16 -0.48 -4.11
CA ASN A 91 5.02 -0.47 -5.01
C ASN A 91 5.41 -1.00 -6.39
N TYR A 92 4.58 -1.87 -6.92
CA TYR A 92 4.50 -2.19 -8.35
C TYR A 92 3.34 -1.39 -8.93
N ASN A 93 3.61 -0.19 -9.47
CA ASN A 93 2.53 0.73 -9.87
C ASN A 93 1.94 0.39 -11.24
N CYS A 94 2.79 0.19 -12.23
CA CYS A 94 2.43 -0.25 -13.58
C CYS A 94 3.70 -0.74 -14.29
N PRO A 95 3.59 -1.36 -15.49
CA PRO A 95 4.75 -1.77 -16.26
C PRO A 95 5.76 -0.64 -16.42
N GLY A 96 6.97 -0.84 -15.91
CA GLY A 96 8.05 0.14 -15.98
C GLY A 96 7.98 1.29 -14.96
N GLN A 97 7.09 1.22 -13.97
CA GLN A 97 7.05 2.19 -12.86
C GLN A 97 6.90 1.48 -11.52
N LEU A 98 7.95 1.60 -10.70
CA LEU A 98 8.02 1.02 -9.37
C LEU A 98 8.42 2.08 -8.34
N VAL A 99 8.24 1.74 -7.07
CA VAL A 99 8.78 2.54 -5.96
C VAL A 99 9.64 1.61 -5.10
N ILE A 100 10.86 2.02 -4.82
CA ILE A 100 11.73 1.35 -3.86
C ILE A 100 11.70 2.09 -2.52
N THR A 101 11.95 1.37 -1.43
CA THR A 101 11.85 1.83 -0.05
C THR A 101 12.92 1.17 0.81
N GLY A 102 13.38 1.82 1.85
CA GLY A 102 14.35 1.23 2.76
C GLY A 102 15.14 2.26 3.56
N GLU A 103 16.31 1.85 4.07
CA GLU A 103 17.25 2.78 4.67
C GLU A 103 17.70 3.82 3.66
N LYS A 104 17.87 5.07 4.09
CA LYS A 104 18.18 6.19 3.18
C LYS A 104 19.43 5.93 2.34
N SER A 105 20.51 5.50 2.95
CA SER A 105 21.77 5.17 2.24
C SER A 105 21.62 4.00 1.27
N ALA A 106 20.83 2.98 1.64
CA ALA A 106 20.54 1.84 0.79
C ALA A 106 19.71 2.24 -0.44
N VAL A 107 18.70 3.10 -0.26
CA VAL A 107 17.89 3.65 -1.36
C VAL A 107 18.73 4.50 -2.31
N GLU A 108 19.67 5.30 -1.79
CA GLU A 108 20.61 6.11 -2.61
C GLU A 108 21.56 5.20 -3.43
N THR A 109 22.12 4.17 -2.79
CA THR A 109 22.97 3.16 -3.46
C THR A 109 22.17 2.41 -4.54
N ALA A 110 20.98 1.92 -4.19
CA ALA A 110 20.09 1.24 -5.12
C ALA A 110 19.72 2.14 -6.31
N GLY A 111 19.49 3.43 -6.05
CA GLY A 111 19.20 4.41 -7.10
C GLY A 111 20.30 4.53 -8.14
N SER A 112 21.57 4.48 -7.73
CA SER A 112 22.73 4.49 -8.61
C SER A 112 22.82 3.19 -9.42
N SER A 113 22.74 2.04 -8.74
CA SER A 113 22.81 0.71 -9.39
C SER A 113 21.65 0.48 -10.38
N LEU A 114 20.44 0.96 -10.06
CA LEU A 114 19.29 0.87 -10.95
C LEU A 114 19.45 1.73 -12.20
N LYS A 115 20.09 2.91 -12.10
CA LYS A 115 20.44 3.73 -13.27
C LYS A 115 21.45 3.01 -14.17
N GLU A 116 22.49 2.40 -13.59
CA GLU A 116 23.46 1.58 -14.31
C GLU A 116 22.81 0.35 -14.97
N ALA A 117 21.78 -0.22 -14.33
CA ALA A 117 21.00 -1.32 -14.87
C ALA A 117 19.99 -0.92 -15.96
N GLY A 118 19.89 0.39 -16.30
CA GLY A 118 19.08 0.90 -17.40
C GLY A 118 17.80 1.63 -16.99
N ALA A 119 17.62 1.98 -15.71
CA ALA A 119 16.50 2.82 -15.31
C ALA A 119 16.59 4.20 -15.98
N LYS A 120 15.50 4.63 -16.63
CA LYS A 120 15.43 5.94 -17.28
C LYS A 120 15.51 7.09 -16.27
N ARG A 121 14.90 6.90 -15.09
CA ARG A 121 14.92 7.85 -13.98
C ARG A 121 14.81 7.11 -12.65
N VAL A 122 15.51 7.65 -11.65
CA VAL A 122 15.29 7.33 -10.23
C VAL A 122 15.14 8.66 -9.50
N ILE A 123 13.99 8.86 -8.86
CA ILE A 123 13.58 10.14 -8.25
C ILE A 123 13.28 9.89 -6.78
N LEU A 124 14.04 10.51 -5.88
CA LEU A 124 13.75 10.49 -4.45
C LEU A 124 12.38 11.15 -4.20
N LEU A 125 11.57 10.50 -3.38
CA LEU A 125 10.25 10.99 -3.00
C LEU A 125 10.35 11.82 -1.71
N ASN A 126 9.58 12.90 -1.65
CA ASN A 126 9.45 13.68 -0.42
C ASN A 126 8.42 13.03 0.50
N VAL A 127 8.85 12.00 1.23
CA VAL A 127 8.03 11.24 2.17
C VAL A 127 8.74 11.13 3.52
N SER A 128 7.97 10.92 4.59
CA SER A 128 8.48 10.90 5.96
C SER A 128 9.13 9.59 6.38
N GLY A 129 8.90 8.48 5.67
CA GLY A 129 9.39 7.17 6.10
C GLY A 129 9.50 6.12 4.99
N PRO A 130 10.08 4.95 5.31
CA PRO A 130 10.27 3.83 4.38
C PRO A 130 9.02 2.94 4.33
N PHE A 131 7.90 3.50 3.85
CA PHE A 131 6.61 2.83 3.82
C PHE A 131 6.64 1.54 3.01
N HIS A 132 5.76 0.60 3.36
CA HIS A 132 5.61 -0.70 2.67
C HIS A 132 6.91 -1.54 2.67
N SER A 133 7.68 -1.46 3.75
CA SER A 133 8.91 -2.24 3.96
C SER A 133 8.89 -2.97 5.30
N PRO A 134 9.79 -3.95 5.50
CA PRO A 134 9.99 -4.56 6.82
C PRO A 134 10.32 -3.58 7.95
N MET A 135 10.84 -2.40 7.62
CA MET A 135 11.08 -1.33 8.61
C MET A 135 9.80 -0.80 9.26
N MET A 136 8.62 -1.07 8.66
CA MET A 136 7.30 -0.72 9.20
C MET A 136 6.73 -1.78 10.16
N GLU A 137 7.51 -2.77 10.59
CA GLU A 137 7.02 -3.87 11.42
C GLU A 137 6.45 -3.40 12.77
N THR A 138 7.04 -2.37 13.37
CA THR A 138 6.52 -1.75 14.61
C THR A 138 5.13 -1.13 14.35
N ALA A 139 4.95 -0.42 13.22
CA ALA A 139 3.65 0.12 12.82
C ALA A 139 2.63 -1.00 12.59
N ARG A 140 3.03 -2.10 11.94
CA ARG A 140 2.18 -3.28 11.71
C ARG A 140 1.71 -3.90 13.02
N THR A 141 2.61 -4.09 13.96
CA THR A 141 2.29 -4.66 15.29
C THR A 141 1.34 -3.75 16.05
N THR A 142 1.55 -2.44 16.03
CA THR A 142 0.67 -1.46 16.68
C THR A 142 -0.70 -1.42 15.99
N ALA A 143 -0.75 -1.48 14.66
CA ALA A 143 -1.99 -1.58 13.90
C ALA A 143 -2.76 -2.86 14.25
N CYS A 144 -2.07 -3.99 14.40
CA CYS A 144 -2.67 -5.26 14.84
C CYS A 144 -3.37 -5.12 16.20
N ALA A 145 -2.70 -4.53 17.17
CA ALA A 145 -3.27 -4.30 18.51
C ALA A 145 -4.47 -3.34 18.48
N CYS A 146 -4.45 -2.36 17.59
CA CYS A 146 -5.49 -1.36 17.47
C CYS A 146 -6.70 -1.87 16.68
N PHE A 147 -6.49 -2.42 15.48
CA PHE A 147 -7.55 -2.95 14.62
C PHE A 147 -8.11 -4.26 15.19
N GLY A 148 -7.33 -4.97 16.04
CA GLY A 148 -7.76 -6.14 16.77
C GLY A 148 -9.01 -5.95 17.60
N ARG A 149 -9.24 -4.73 18.07
CA ARG A 149 -10.36 -4.35 18.94
C ARG A 149 -11.60 -3.84 18.16
N MET A 150 -11.52 -3.77 16.84
CA MET A 150 -12.67 -3.34 16.05
C MET A 150 -13.70 -4.48 15.99
N SER A 151 -14.86 -4.20 16.54
CA SER A 151 -16.06 -5.01 16.39
C SER A 151 -16.83 -4.42 15.21
N GLY A 152 -17.10 -5.19 14.17
CA GLY A 152 -17.95 -4.70 13.08
C GLY A 152 -17.38 -4.89 11.67
N LEU A 153 -16.46 -5.83 11.49
CA LEU A 153 -16.15 -6.30 10.14
C LEU A 153 -17.32 -7.14 9.63
N ASN A 154 -17.83 -6.75 8.47
CA ASN A 154 -18.91 -7.44 7.77
C ASN A 154 -18.33 -8.24 6.59
N GLN A 155 -19.13 -9.20 6.13
CA GLN A 155 -18.90 -9.83 4.84
C GLN A 155 -19.03 -8.77 3.73
N PRO A 156 -18.02 -8.59 2.86
CA PRO A 156 -18.14 -7.70 1.73
C PRO A 156 -19.32 -8.10 0.83
N VAL A 157 -20.11 -7.13 0.39
CA VAL A 157 -21.23 -7.35 -0.53
C VAL A 157 -20.77 -7.47 -2.00
N ILE A 158 -19.60 -6.92 -2.30
CA ILE A 158 -18.87 -7.11 -3.55
C ILE A 158 -17.40 -7.37 -3.20
N PRO A 159 -16.63 -8.11 -4.02
CA PRO A 159 -15.24 -8.35 -3.76
C PRO A 159 -14.41 -7.05 -3.85
N TYR A 160 -13.34 -6.97 -3.06
CA TYR A 160 -12.29 -5.99 -3.26
C TYR A 160 -10.94 -6.70 -3.48
N VAL A 161 -9.97 -6.01 -4.10
CA VAL A 161 -8.65 -6.58 -4.36
C VAL A 161 -7.65 -6.11 -3.31
N SER A 162 -6.97 -7.08 -2.65
CA SER A 162 -5.93 -6.77 -1.66
C SER A 162 -4.61 -6.38 -2.31
N ASN A 163 -3.96 -5.36 -1.78
CA ASN A 163 -2.62 -4.94 -2.21
C ASN A 163 -1.53 -5.97 -1.92
N VAL A 164 -1.71 -6.79 -0.88
CA VAL A 164 -0.72 -7.79 -0.44
C VAL A 164 -0.70 -9.00 -1.35
N THR A 165 -1.87 -9.52 -1.71
CA THR A 165 -2.01 -10.73 -2.51
C THR A 165 -2.24 -10.44 -3.99
N ALA A 166 -2.70 -9.24 -4.34
CA ALA A 166 -3.22 -8.89 -5.66
C ALA A 166 -4.36 -9.84 -6.09
N ASP A 167 -5.15 -10.29 -5.13
CA ASP A 167 -6.27 -11.19 -5.38
C ASP A 167 -7.54 -10.70 -4.68
N PHE A 168 -8.67 -11.25 -5.07
CA PHE A 168 -9.96 -10.93 -4.49
C PHE A 168 -10.03 -11.38 -3.03
N VAL A 169 -10.60 -10.53 -2.20
CA VAL A 169 -10.92 -10.81 -0.81
C VAL A 169 -12.43 -10.87 -0.68
N GLY A 170 -12.94 -12.03 -0.31
CA GLY A 170 -14.35 -12.29 -0.16
C GLY A 170 -14.76 -12.74 1.24
N GLU A 171 -13.81 -13.05 2.12
CA GLU A 171 -14.09 -13.55 3.46
C GLU A 171 -13.69 -12.54 4.55
N THR A 172 -14.61 -12.32 5.49
CA THR A 172 -14.40 -11.37 6.61
C THR A 172 -13.14 -11.68 7.42
N GLY A 173 -12.79 -12.96 7.59
CA GLY A 173 -11.64 -13.39 8.40
C GLY A 173 -10.30 -12.93 7.84
N GLU A 174 -10.18 -12.74 6.53
CA GLU A 174 -8.93 -12.35 5.86
C GLU A 174 -8.69 -10.84 5.86
N ILE A 175 -9.77 -10.05 5.85
CA ILE A 175 -9.73 -8.58 5.65
C ILE A 175 -8.77 -7.91 6.62
N LYS A 176 -8.94 -8.20 7.89
CA LYS A 176 -8.17 -7.60 8.97
C LYS A 176 -6.68 -7.94 8.86
N ASP A 177 -6.35 -9.21 8.64
CA ASP A 177 -4.97 -9.66 8.50
C ASP A 177 -4.31 -8.99 7.29
N LEU A 178 -4.99 -8.94 6.16
CA LEU A 178 -4.47 -8.33 4.94
C LEU A 178 -4.23 -6.82 5.10
N LEU A 179 -5.16 -6.08 5.71
CA LEU A 179 -4.98 -4.64 5.97
C LEU A 179 -3.85 -4.36 6.97
N ILE A 180 -3.64 -5.22 7.96
CA ILE A 180 -2.52 -5.14 8.90
C ILE A 180 -1.20 -5.44 8.19
N ARG A 181 -1.14 -6.52 7.41
CA ARG A 181 0.05 -6.91 6.63
C ARG A 181 0.44 -5.88 5.60
N GLN A 182 -0.53 -5.19 5.00
CA GLN A 182 -0.31 -4.13 4.01
C GLN A 182 0.66 -3.05 4.51
N VAL A 183 0.66 -2.74 5.81
CA VAL A 183 1.49 -1.68 6.40
C VAL A 183 2.98 -1.91 6.14
N SER A 184 3.44 -3.17 6.19
CA SER A 184 4.84 -3.57 6.02
C SER A 184 5.11 -4.41 4.77
N SER A 185 4.13 -4.53 3.87
CA SER A 185 4.22 -5.35 2.65
C SER A 185 4.18 -4.48 1.38
N PRO A 186 4.78 -4.95 0.27
CA PRO A 186 4.66 -4.30 -1.01
C PRO A 186 3.21 -4.15 -1.48
N VAL A 187 2.92 -3.04 -2.14
CA VAL A 187 1.66 -2.81 -2.85
C VAL A 187 1.78 -3.35 -4.27
N ARG A 188 1.08 -4.42 -4.57
CA ARG A 188 1.06 -5.11 -5.87
C ARG A 188 -0.02 -4.52 -6.79
N TRP A 189 0.04 -3.19 -7.02
CA TRP A 189 -1.02 -2.49 -7.74
C TRP A 189 -1.13 -2.92 -9.20
N GLN A 190 0.00 -3.09 -9.90
CA GLN A 190 0.00 -3.60 -11.28
C GLN A 190 -0.72 -4.94 -11.36
N GLN A 191 -0.35 -5.91 -10.52
CA GLN A 191 -0.95 -7.22 -10.49
C GLN A 191 -2.43 -7.17 -10.10
N SER A 192 -2.81 -6.24 -9.21
CA SER A 192 -4.20 -6.01 -8.84
C SER A 192 -5.03 -5.53 -10.04
N VAL A 193 -4.50 -4.62 -10.86
CA VAL A 193 -5.17 -4.14 -12.08
C VAL A 193 -5.22 -5.23 -13.17
N GLU A 194 -4.17 -6.03 -13.29
CA GLU A 194 -4.13 -7.17 -14.23
C GLU A 194 -5.12 -8.28 -13.84
N LYS A 195 -5.54 -8.34 -12.57
CA LYS A 195 -6.54 -9.29 -12.06
C LYS A 195 -7.98 -8.87 -12.38
N LEU A 196 -8.24 -7.56 -12.52
CA LEU A 196 -9.54 -6.97 -12.83
C LEU A 196 -9.91 -7.12 -14.31
#